data_0ae5f88acdeda6183ed44cb3dc291efe
#
_entry.id   0ae5f88acdeda6183ed44cb3dc291efe
#
_cell.length_a   1.000
_cell.length_b   1.000
_cell.length_c   1.000
_cell.angle_alpha   90.00
_cell.angle_beta   90.00
_cell.angle_gamma   90.00
#
_symmetry.space_group_name_H-M   'P 1'
#
loop_
_entity.id
_entity.type
_entity.pdbx_description
1 polymer ?
#
loop_
_entity_poly.entity_id
_entity_poly.type
_entity_poly.pdbx_seq_one_letter_code
_entity_poly.pdbx_strand_id
1 'polypeptide(L)'
;ATLANAPFVKVEATRFTEVGYVGKDVEQIIRDLADTSVKLYREQAKVRVRNQAEERAEDCILDALLPRRATGIGFDPEAARNEPSSQENDTRIKFRRMLRNGELDEREIELEVAVNASMDIMTPPGMEEMGQQLRQMFSNLGSGKSQKRKLTIKAARPLLIEEEAGKLVNEDDVRTAAIKACEQHGIVFIDEIDKVAKRGEAGSNGGDVSREGVQRDLLPLVEGSNVSTKYGTVKTDHILFIASGAFHLAKPSDLIPELQGRFPIRVELTALTKADFVRILTEPKAALIKQYEALLQTEGVSLTFAQDAVDRLAEIAAQVNERQENIGARRLHTVLERLLDVLSYEAPDRDGQSVTVDAAYVDAQLGELVQDPDLSRYIL
;
A
#
# COMPACT_ATOMS: atom_id res chain seq x y z
N ALA A 1 8.89 9.06 -3.58
CA ALA A 1 9.25 7.65 -3.36
C ALA A 1 9.07 6.84 -4.64
N THR A 2 7.88 6.81 -5.23
CA THR A 2 7.59 5.99 -6.43
C THR A 2 8.51 6.30 -7.62
N LEU A 3 8.78 7.58 -7.92
CA LEU A 3 9.71 7.98 -9.00
C LEU A 3 11.15 7.51 -8.76
N ALA A 4 11.59 7.50 -7.51
CA ALA A 4 12.94 7.05 -7.13
C ALA A 4 13.00 5.56 -6.81
N ASN A 5 11.87 4.84 -6.88
CA ASN A 5 11.76 3.45 -6.45
C ASN A 5 12.37 3.21 -5.06
N ALA A 6 12.17 4.19 -4.15
CA ALA A 6 12.76 4.24 -2.83
C ALA A 6 11.80 3.67 -1.76
N PRO A 7 12.31 2.94 -0.77
CA PRO A 7 11.53 2.56 0.41
C PRO A 7 10.96 3.80 1.09
N PHE A 8 9.67 3.77 1.41
CA PHE A 8 8.96 4.92 1.96
C PHE A 8 8.02 4.50 3.07
N VAL A 9 8.06 5.27 4.16
CA VAL A 9 7.07 5.16 5.24
C VAL A 9 6.56 6.55 5.60
N LYS A 10 5.25 6.65 5.84
CA LYS A 10 4.60 7.84 6.40
C LYS A 10 4.08 7.50 7.78
N VAL A 11 4.42 8.33 8.76
CA VAL A 11 3.98 8.20 10.15
C VAL A 11 3.46 9.54 10.66
N GLU A 12 2.58 9.50 11.65
CA GLU A 12 2.11 10.68 12.37
C GLU A 12 2.90 10.79 13.67
N ALA A 13 3.45 11.97 13.99
CA ALA A 13 4.24 12.20 15.20
C ALA A 13 3.46 11.89 16.49
N THR A 14 2.14 12.06 16.45
CA THR A 14 1.22 11.81 17.58
C THR A 14 1.05 10.33 17.93
N ARG A 15 1.49 9.40 17.09
CA ARG A 15 1.44 7.95 17.37
C ARG A 15 2.51 7.47 18.32
N PHE A 16 3.54 8.29 18.53
CA PHE A 16 4.67 7.93 19.37
C PHE A 16 4.52 8.51 20.77
N THR A 17 5.04 7.79 21.72
CA THR A 17 5.11 8.22 23.11
C THR A 17 6.55 8.11 23.58
N GLU A 18 6.90 8.92 24.58
CA GLU A 18 8.21 8.85 25.23
C GLU A 18 8.53 7.44 25.71
N VAL A 19 9.79 7.02 25.56
CA VAL A 19 10.26 5.70 26.00
C VAL A 19 9.94 5.49 27.48
N GLY A 20 9.26 4.37 27.77
CA GLY A 20 8.81 4.01 29.13
C GLY A 20 7.33 4.25 29.40
N TYR A 21 6.59 4.90 28.49
CA TYR A 21 5.14 5.00 28.53
C TYR A 21 4.47 4.00 27.58
N VAL A 22 3.20 3.71 27.83
CA VAL A 22 2.41 2.82 26.95
C VAL A 22 2.19 3.51 25.61
N GLY A 23 2.90 3.06 24.57
CA GLY A 23 2.83 3.60 23.22
C GLY A 23 3.83 2.94 22.29
N LYS A 24 3.92 3.42 21.03
CA LYS A 24 4.91 2.95 20.07
C LYS A 24 6.22 3.70 20.23
N ASP A 25 7.30 2.95 20.27
CA ASP A 25 8.66 3.46 20.20
C ASP A 25 8.94 4.07 18.80
N VAL A 26 9.69 5.15 18.76
CA VAL A 26 10.09 5.83 17.51
C VAL A 26 10.95 4.95 16.59
N GLU A 27 11.71 4.00 17.13
CA GLU A 27 12.45 3.02 16.32
C GLU A 27 11.54 2.16 15.43
N GLN A 28 10.25 2.04 15.78
CA GLN A 28 9.26 1.33 14.95
C GLN A 28 9.18 1.92 13.55
N ILE A 29 9.45 3.22 13.37
CA ILE A 29 9.54 3.89 12.05
C ILE A 29 10.53 3.17 11.15
N ILE A 30 11.71 2.87 11.67
CA ILE A 30 12.79 2.23 10.91
C ILE A 30 12.48 0.75 10.67
N ARG A 31 11.85 0.08 11.65
CA ARG A 31 11.38 -1.31 11.46
C ARG A 31 10.33 -1.39 10.37
N ASP A 32 9.37 -0.47 10.33
CA ASP A 32 8.33 -0.39 9.30
C ASP A 32 8.93 -0.03 7.92
N LEU A 33 9.94 0.85 7.89
CA LEU A 33 10.67 1.18 6.66
C LEU A 33 11.42 -0.03 6.10
N ALA A 34 12.08 -0.81 6.98
CA ALA A 34 12.76 -2.05 6.58
C ALA A 34 11.76 -3.09 6.05
N ASP A 35 10.60 -3.25 6.70
CA ASP A 35 9.53 -4.13 6.23
C ASP A 35 9.03 -3.73 4.83
N THR A 36 8.83 -2.43 4.61
CA THR A 36 8.43 -1.89 3.31
C THR A 36 9.52 -2.10 2.26
N SER A 37 10.79 -1.91 2.63
CA SER A 37 11.93 -2.16 1.74
C SER A 37 12.01 -3.61 1.29
N VAL A 38 11.90 -4.56 2.23
CA VAL A 38 11.94 -6.00 1.91
C VAL A 38 10.78 -6.39 1.00
N LYS A 39 9.57 -5.91 1.27
CA LYS A 39 8.41 -6.15 0.38
C LYS A 39 8.67 -5.62 -1.03
N LEU A 40 9.16 -4.39 -1.15
CA LEU A 40 9.46 -3.76 -2.44
C LEU A 40 10.50 -4.57 -3.24
N TYR A 41 11.60 -4.95 -2.60
CA TYR A 41 12.69 -5.68 -3.26
C TYR A 41 12.31 -7.13 -3.59
N ARG A 42 11.47 -7.77 -2.76
CA ARG A 42 10.91 -9.09 -3.05
C ARG A 42 10.02 -9.06 -4.29
N GLU A 43 9.13 -8.08 -4.40
CA GLU A 43 8.29 -7.94 -5.60
C GLU A 43 9.13 -7.67 -6.86
N GLN A 44 10.17 -6.85 -6.76
CA GLN A 44 11.10 -6.63 -7.87
C GLN A 44 11.85 -7.91 -8.26
N ALA A 45 12.28 -8.70 -7.27
CA ALA A 45 12.93 -9.99 -7.52
C ALA A 45 11.98 -10.98 -8.21
N LYS A 46 10.72 -11.05 -7.78
CA LYS A 46 9.69 -11.88 -8.42
C LYS A 46 9.46 -11.46 -9.88
N VAL A 47 9.38 -10.15 -10.16
CA VAL A 47 9.25 -9.66 -11.54
C VAL A 47 10.42 -10.09 -12.42
N ARG A 48 11.65 -10.08 -11.90
CA ARG A 48 12.85 -10.51 -12.65
C ARG A 48 12.83 -12.00 -13.01
N VAL A 49 12.29 -12.84 -12.13
CA VAL A 49 12.24 -14.30 -12.34
C VAL A 49 10.92 -14.76 -12.95
N ARG A 50 10.02 -13.86 -13.29
CA ARG A 50 8.65 -14.17 -13.73
C ARG A 50 8.62 -15.11 -14.92
N ASN A 51 9.44 -14.87 -15.94
CA ASN A 51 9.45 -15.73 -17.12
C ASN A 51 9.85 -17.18 -16.78
N GLN A 52 10.84 -17.35 -15.89
CA GLN A 52 11.24 -18.67 -15.42
C GLN A 52 10.17 -19.32 -14.54
N ALA A 53 9.48 -18.50 -13.73
CA ALA A 53 8.36 -18.95 -12.91
C ALA A 53 7.17 -19.41 -13.77
N GLU A 54 6.87 -18.71 -14.88
CA GLU A 54 5.84 -19.09 -15.84
C GLU A 54 6.15 -20.43 -16.49
N GLU A 55 7.40 -20.66 -16.91
CA GLU A 55 7.84 -21.96 -17.48
C GLU A 55 7.70 -23.09 -16.47
N ARG A 56 8.12 -22.88 -15.20
CA ARG A 56 7.98 -23.88 -14.14
C ARG A 56 6.52 -24.14 -13.78
N ALA A 57 5.69 -23.10 -13.74
CA ALA A 57 4.25 -23.25 -13.50
C ALA A 57 3.56 -24.06 -14.61
N GLU A 58 3.95 -23.83 -15.89
CA GLU A 58 3.49 -24.67 -17.01
C GLU A 58 3.90 -26.12 -16.82
N ASP A 59 5.13 -26.38 -16.37
CA ASP A 59 5.60 -27.74 -16.09
C ASP A 59 4.82 -28.40 -14.95
N CYS A 60 4.52 -27.67 -13.86
CA CYS A 60 3.68 -28.18 -12.79
C CYS A 60 2.26 -28.55 -13.25
N ILE A 61 1.65 -27.71 -14.10
CA ILE A 61 0.33 -28.01 -14.69
C ILE A 61 0.40 -29.24 -15.58
N LEU A 62 1.45 -29.36 -16.41
CA LEU A 62 1.65 -30.52 -17.27
C LEU A 62 1.88 -31.82 -16.46
N ASP A 63 2.60 -31.75 -15.36
CA ASP A 63 2.80 -32.89 -14.46
C ASP A 63 1.49 -33.33 -13.76
N ALA A 64 0.61 -32.37 -13.44
CA ALA A 64 -0.72 -32.67 -12.91
C ALA A 64 -1.66 -33.28 -13.96
N LEU A 65 -1.54 -32.87 -15.23
CA LEU A 65 -2.35 -33.40 -16.35
C LEU A 65 -1.86 -34.75 -16.85
N LEU A 66 -0.55 -34.98 -16.80
CA LEU A 66 0.14 -36.16 -17.33
C LEU A 66 1.04 -36.73 -16.21
N PRO A 67 0.44 -37.34 -15.17
CA PRO A 67 1.23 -37.90 -14.07
C PRO A 67 2.21 -38.94 -14.64
N ARG A 68 3.48 -38.75 -14.31
CA ARG A 68 4.52 -39.71 -14.64
C ARG A 68 4.13 -41.04 -14.02
N ARG A 69 4.09 -42.13 -14.82
CA ARG A 69 3.91 -43.47 -14.29
C ARG A 69 5.02 -43.71 -13.26
N ALA A 70 4.66 -43.88 -12.00
CA ALA A 70 5.59 -44.34 -10.99
C ALA A 70 6.13 -45.68 -11.45
N THR A 71 7.38 -45.72 -11.89
CA THR A 71 8.09 -47.00 -12.11
C THR A 71 8.12 -47.68 -10.76
N GLY A 72 7.42 -48.84 -10.71
CA GLY A 72 7.26 -49.62 -9.47
C GLY A 72 8.59 -49.90 -8.81
N ILE A 73 8.54 -50.04 -7.50
CA ILE A 73 9.67 -50.45 -6.65
C ILE A 73 10.08 -51.88 -7.08
N GLY A 74 10.98 -51.92 -8.05
CA GLY A 74 11.67 -53.14 -8.47
C GLY A 74 13.11 -52.76 -8.73
N PHE A 75 14.02 -53.37 -7.99
CA PHE A 75 15.46 -53.30 -8.21
C PHE A 75 15.82 -53.98 -9.53
N ASP A 76 15.63 -53.25 -10.66
CA ASP A 76 16.12 -53.66 -11.96
C ASP A 76 17.15 -52.62 -12.42
N PRO A 77 18.46 -52.94 -12.43
CA PRO A 77 19.52 -51.98 -12.79
C PRO A 77 19.45 -51.56 -14.29
N GLU A 78 18.70 -52.26 -15.12
CA GLU A 78 18.53 -51.94 -16.54
C GLU A 78 17.39 -50.89 -16.80
N ALA A 79 16.45 -50.69 -15.86
CA ALA A 79 15.36 -49.74 -15.99
C ALA A 79 15.81 -48.25 -15.78
N ALA A 80 17.04 -48.03 -15.29
CA ALA A 80 17.59 -46.69 -15.08
C ALA A 80 18.09 -45.98 -16.33
N ARG A 81 17.93 -46.57 -17.51
CA ARG A 81 18.38 -46.02 -18.81
C ARG A 81 17.25 -45.63 -19.77
N ASN A 82 15.98 -45.70 -19.33
CA ASN A 82 14.89 -45.25 -20.18
C ASN A 82 14.76 -43.73 -20.11
N GLU A 83 15.42 -43.04 -21.05
CA GLU A 83 15.03 -41.66 -21.44
C GLU A 83 13.51 -41.66 -21.73
N PRO A 84 12.79 -40.56 -21.37
CA PRO A 84 11.36 -40.45 -21.63
C PRO A 84 11.10 -40.79 -23.11
N SER A 85 10.17 -41.72 -23.39
CA SER A 85 9.89 -42.17 -24.75
C SER A 85 9.55 -40.94 -25.61
N SER A 86 10.00 -40.95 -26.88
CA SER A 86 9.73 -39.85 -27.81
C SER A 86 8.24 -39.50 -27.89
N GLN A 87 7.33 -40.44 -27.70
CA GLN A 87 5.89 -40.26 -27.66
C GLN A 87 5.40 -39.49 -26.43
N GLU A 88 6.04 -39.66 -25.25
CA GLU A 88 5.70 -38.88 -24.04
C GLU A 88 6.13 -37.40 -24.19
N ASN A 89 7.30 -37.17 -24.81
CA ASN A 89 7.76 -35.82 -25.14
C ASN A 89 6.83 -35.13 -26.14
N ASP A 90 6.38 -35.81 -27.19
CA ASP A 90 5.46 -35.26 -28.20
C ASP A 90 4.10 -34.91 -27.60
N THR A 91 3.58 -35.74 -26.70
CA THR A 91 2.33 -35.49 -25.99
C THR A 91 2.47 -34.25 -25.05
N ARG A 92 3.56 -34.16 -24.34
CA ARG A 92 3.83 -33.02 -23.44
C ARG A 92 3.97 -31.71 -24.21
N ILE A 93 4.64 -31.72 -25.36
CA ILE A 93 4.76 -30.57 -26.28
C ILE A 93 3.37 -30.13 -26.78
N LYS A 94 2.51 -31.08 -27.17
CA LYS A 94 1.15 -30.81 -27.63
C LYS A 94 0.31 -30.16 -26.51
N PHE A 95 0.33 -30.72 -25.30
CA PHE A 95 -0.41 -30.18 -24.18
C PHE A 95 0.11 -28.79 -23.77
N ARG A 96 1.43 -28.55 -23.80
CA ARG A 96 2.01 -27.22 -23.57
C ARG A 96 1.48 -26.19 -24.58
N ARG A 97 1.38 -26.56 -25.86
CA ARG A 97 0.80 -25.68 -26.87
C ARG A 97 -0.67 -25.39 -26.64
N MET A 98 -1.47 -26.39 -26.26
CA MET A 98 -2.89 -26.21 -25.92
C MET A 98 -3.06 -25.34 -24.67
N LEU A 99 -2.17 -25.49 -23.68
CA LEU A 99 -2.15 -24.65 -22.46
C LEU A 99 -1.86 -23.18 -22.78
N ARG A 100 -0.91 -22.92 -23.68
CA ARG A 100 -0.56 -21.56 -24.12
C ARG A 100 -1.65 -20.91 -24.96
N ASN A 101 -2.40 -21.70 -25.70
CA ASN A 101 -3.55 -21.25 -26.51
C ASN A 101 -4.82 -21.06 -25.69
N GLY A 102 -4.83 -21.42 -24.37
CA GLY A 102 -6.01 -21.32 -23.50
C GLY A 102 -7.06 -22.42 -23.71
N GLU A 103 -6.79 -23.44 -24.54
CA GLU A 103 -7.72 -24.51 -24.84
C GLU A 103 -8.04 -25.42 -23.64
N LEU A 104 -7.21 -25.34 -22.57
CA LEU A 104 -7.33 -26.15 -21.35
C LEU A 104 -7.78 -25.35 -20.13
N ASP A 105 -8.08 -24.07 -20.28
CA ASP A 105 -8.33 -23.14 -19.18
C ASP A 105 -9.46 -23.58 -18.23
N GLU A 106 -10.53 -24.16 -18.77
CA GLU A 106 -11.69 -24.62 -17.99
C GLU A 106 -11.50 -26.04 -17.41
N ARG A 107 -10.39 -26.71 -17.72
CA ARG A 107 -10.11 -28.05 -17.20
C ARG A 107 -9.67 -27.97 -15.74
N GLU A 108 -10.27 -28.84 -14.91
CA GLU A 108 -9.90 -28.95 -13.49
C GLU A 108 -8.65 -29.80 -13.31
N ILE A 109 -7.76 -29.36 -12.43
CA ILE A 109 -6.57 -30.08 -11.97
C ILE A 109 -6.57 -30.14 -10.45
N GLU A 110 -6.03 -31.21 -9.89
CA GLU A 110 -5.74 -31.30 -8.45
C GLU A 110 -4.34 -30.78 -8.19
N LEU A 111 -4.25 -29.73 -7.39
CA LEU A 111 -2.99 -29.13 -6.98
C LEU A 111 -2.83 -29.24 -5.46
N GLU A 112 -1.63 -29.53 -5.02
CA GLU A 112 -1.21 -29.37 -3.65
C GLU A 112 -0.82 -27.91 -3.45
N VAL A 113 -1.75 -27.07 -3.01
CA VAL A 113 -1.48 -25.67 -2.70
C VAL A 113 -1.02 -25.60 -1.25
N ALA A 114 0.17 -25.04 -1.02
CA ALA A 114 0.61 -24.69 0.33
C ALA A 114 -0.40 -23.70 0.93
N VAL A 115 -1.16 -24.16 1.90
CA VAL A 115 -2.02 -23.26 2.67
C VAL A 115 -1.10 -22.45 3.55
N ASN A 116 -0.76 -21.23 3.12
CA ASN A 116 -0.31 -20.20 4.05
C ASN A 116 -1.47 -19.92 5.00
N ALA A 117 -1.62 -20.75 6.02
CA ALA A 117 -2.45 -20.45 7.16
C ALA A 117 -1.81 -19.26 7.90
N SER A 118 -2.03 -18.07 7.38
CA SER A 118 -1.97 -16.86 8.20
C SER A 118 -3.14 -16.97 9.19
N MET A 119 -2.99 -17.82 10.22
CA MET A 119 -3.78 -17.66 11.43
C MET A 119 -3.32 -16.32 12.00
N ASP A 120 -4.15 -15.29 11.78
CA ASP A 120 -4.10 -14.08 12.58
C ASP A 120 -4.43 -14.47 14.03
N ILE A 121 -3.40 -14.91 14.75
CA ILE A 121 -3.48 -15.04 16.20
C ILE A 121 -3.49 -13.59 16.70
N MET A 122 -4.70 -13.07 16.97
CA MET A 122 -4.90 -11.81 17.68
C MET A 122 -4.25 -11.96 19.06
N THR A 123 -2.99 -11.58 19.16
CA THR A 123 -2.30 -11.45 20.45
C THR A 123 -2.73 -10.15 21.10
N PRO A 124 -3.13 -10.17 22.40
CA PRO A 124 -3.40 -8.94 23.14
C PRO A 124 -2.17 -8.03 23.15
N PRO A 125 -2.34 -6.69 23.21
CA PRO A 125 -1.24 -5.74 23.30
C PRO A 125 -0.31 -6.08 24.48
N GLY A 126 0.98 -6.21 24.22
CA GLY A 126 2.00 -6.56 25.24
C GLY A 126 2.47 -8.02 25.25
N MET A 127 1.92 -8.89 24.39
CA MET A 127 2.36 -10.30 24.27
C MET A 127 2.89 -10.64 22.86
N GLU A 128 3.40 -9.65 22.13
CA GLU A 128 3.83 -9.77 20.73
C GLU A 128 4.99 -10.78 20.56
N GLU A 129 5.94 -10.82 21.50
CA GLU A 129 7.06 -11.78 21.47
C GLU A 129 6.59 -13.22 21.66
N MET A 130 5.62 -13.46 22.54
CA MET A 130 5.04 -14.79 22.75
C MET A 130 4.19 -15.22 21.54
N GLY A 131 3.53 -14.28 20.87
CA GLY A 131 2.84 -14.51 19.60
C GLY A 131 3.81 -14.88 18.47
N GLN A 132 4.99 -14.27 18.42
CA GLN A 132 6.03 -14.63 17.45
C GLN A 132 6.65 -16.00 17.73
N GLN A 133 6.92 -16.33 18.98
CA GLN A 133 7.41 -17.65 19.37
C GLN A 133 6.40 -18.76 19.09
N LEU A 134 5.12 -18.52 19.35
CA LEU A 134 4.02 -19.41 18.98
C LEU A 134 3.91 -19.58 17.46
N ARG A 135 4.01 -18.50 16.68
CA ARG A 135 4.03 -18.57 15.20
C ARG A 135 5.21 -19.38 14.69
N GLN A 136 6.42 -19.19 15.23
CA GLN A 136 7.60 -19.99 14.88
C GLN A 136 7.43 -21.46 15.28
N MET A 137 6.85 -21.73 16.43
CA MET A 137 6.59 -23.10 16.89
C MET A 137 5.53 -23.79 16.02
N PHE A 138 4.46 -23.08 15.64
CA PHE A 138 3.44 -23.59 14.72
C PHE A 138 3.93 -23.68 13.28
N SER A 139 4.80 -22.80 12.80
CA SER A 139 5.42 -22.93 11.48
C SER A 139 6.34 -24.14 11.39
N ASN A 140 7.06 -24.47 12.46
CA ASN A 140 7.91 -25.66 12.54
C ASN A 140 7.12 -26.98 12.72
N LEU A 141 5.94 -26.94 13.36
CA LEU A 141 5.03 -28.09 13.46
C LEU A 141 4.08 -28.24 12.26
N GLY A 142 3.87 -27.16 11.49
CA GLY A 142 2.93 -27.08 10.38
C GLY A 142 3.56 -27.25 9.00
N SER A 143 4.84 -27.53 8.88
CA SER A 143 5.48 -27.82 7.60
C SER A 143 4.95 -29.14 7.04
N GLY A 144 3.84 -29.06 6.27
CA GLY A 144 3.40 -30.22 5.53
C GLY A 144 1.91 -30.44 5.33
N LYS A 145 1.03 -29.53 5.73
CA LYS A 145 -0.37 -29.64 5.31
C LYS A 145 -0.60 -28.91 3.99
N SER A 146 -0.14 -29.52 2.89
CA SER A 146 -0.67 -29.20 1.57
C SER A 146 -2.13 -29.69 1.52
N GLN A 147 -3.06 -28.82 1.19
CA GLN A 147 -4.43 -29.22 0.88
C GLN A 147 -4.54 -29.43 -0.63
N LYS A 148 -4.96 -30.64 -1.03
CA LYS A 148 -5.35 -30.90 -2.40
C LYS A 148 -6.61 -30.10 -2.70
N ARG A 149 -6.52 -29.17 -3.64
CA ARG A 149 -7.66 -28.38 -4.13
C ARG A 149 -7.85 -28.67 -5.61
N LYS A 150 -9.11 -28.82 -6.00
CA LYS A 150 -9.51 -28.85 -7.41
C LYS A 150 -9.74 -27.43 -7.86
N LEU A 151 -8.99 -26.99 -8.84
CA LEU A 151 -9.08 -25.67 -9.44
C LEU A 151 -9.05 -25.79 -10.95
N THR A 152 -9.72 -24.87 -11.65
CA THR A 152 -9.55 -24.74 -13.10
C THR A 152 -8.12 -24.26 -13.39
N ILE A 153 -7.55 -24.65 -14.53
CA ILE A 153 -6.20 -24.25 -14.94
C ILE A 153 -6.07 -22.73 -15.00
N LYS A 154 -7.12 -22.03 -15.44
CA LYS A 154 -7.20 -20.57 -15.46
C LYS A 154 -7.01 -19.95 -14.06
N ALA A 155 -7.62 -20.53 -13.04
CA ALA A 155 -7.48 -20.06 -11.64
C ALA A 155 -6.16 -20.52 -10.99
N ALA A 156 -5.68 -21.70 -11.36
CA ALA A 156 -4.46 -22.30 -10.81
C ALA A 156 -3.18 -21.64 -11.33
N ARG A 157 -3.17 -21.22 -12.60
CA ARG A 157 -1.98 -20.65 -13.28
C ARG A 157 -1.36 -19.46 -12.53
N PRO A 158 -2.10 -18.39 -12.16
CA PRO A 158 -1.52 -17.27 -11.44
C PRO A 158 -0.98 -17.67 -10.06
N LEU A 159 -1.63 -18.62 -9.37
CA LEU A 159 -1.18 -19.09 -8.06
C LEU A 159 0.13 -19.87 -8.15
N LEU A 160 0.26 -20.74 -9.17
CA LEU A 160 1.50 -21.49 -9.40
C LEU A 160 2.65 -20.59 -9.84
N ILE A 161 2.40 -19.59 -10.68
CA ILE A 161 3.42 -18.60 -11.06
C ILE A 161 3.95 -17.87 -9.82
N GLU A 162 3.06 -17.45 -8.94
CA GLU A 162 3.43 -16.76 -7.70
C GLU A 162 4.22 -17.67 -6.75
N GLU A 163 3.83 -18.92 -6.62
CA GLU A 163 4.52 -19.93 -5.81
C GLU A 163 5.92 -20.24 -6.37
N GLU A 164 6.03 -20.49 -7.68
CA GLU A 164 7.31 -20.77 -8.33
C GLU A 164 8.24 -19.54 -8.34
N ALA A 165 7.68 -18.34 -8.54
CA ALA A 165 8.45 -17.11 -8.37
C ALA A 165 9.02 -16.98 -6.96
N GLY A 166 8.23 -17.30 -5.93
CA GLY A 166 8.68 -17.34 -4.54
C GLY A 166 9.82 -18.33 -4.30
N LYS A 167 9.78 -19.53 -4.93
CA LYS A 167 10.84 -20.53 -4.83
C LYS A 167 12.14 -20.13 -5.55
N LEU A 168 12.02 -19.32 -6.62
CA LEU A 168 13.16 -18.85 -7.41
C LEU A 168 13.90 -17.65 -6.78
N VAL A 169 13.22 -16.90 -5.92
CA VAL A 169 13.79 -15.73 -5.27
C VAL A 169 14.71 -16.17 -4.12
N ASN A 170 15.95 -15.69 -4.11
CA ASN A 170 16.85 -15.85 -2.99
C ASN A 170 16.53 -14.82 -1.89
N GLU A 171 15.95 -15.25 -0.79
CA GLU A 171 15.55 -14.38 0.32
C GLU A 171 16.72 -13.65 1.00
N ASP A 172 17.91 -14.24 1.03
CA ASP A 172 19.11 -13.61 1.63
C ASP A 172 19.62 -12.45 0.75
N ASP A 173 19.59 -12.61 -0.57
CA ASP A 173 19.94 -11.55 -1.51
C ASP A 173 18.92 -10.41 -1.44
N VAL A 174 17.62 -10.74 -1.37
CA VAL A 174 16.54 -9.75 -1.19
C VAL A 174 16.74 -8.97 0.11
N ARG A 175 16.99 -9.67 1.22
CA ARG A 175 17.20 -9.05 2.52
C ARG A 175 18.40 -8.08 2.51
N THR A 176 19.53 -8.53 1.96
CA THR A 176 20.75 -7.73 1.88
C THR A 176 20.54 -6.48 1.02
N ALA A 177 19.94 -6.64 -0.16
CA ALA A 177 19.65 -5.53 -1.05
C ALA A 177 18.63 -4.55 -0.44
N ALA A 178 17.61 -5.07 0.25
CA ALA A 178 16.58 -4.26 0.90
C ALA A 178 17.12 -3.43 2.07
N ILE A 179 17.97 -4.03 2.93
CA ILE A 179 18.63 -3.28 4.03
C ILE A 179 19.49 -2.16 3.44
N LYS A 180 20.32 -2.46 2.45
CA LYS A 180 21.15 -1.44 1.78
C LYS A 180 20.32 -0.33 1.17
N ALA A 181 19.20 -0.66 0.53
CA ALA A 181 18.29 0.34 -0.05
C ALA A 181 17.57 1.15 1.03
N CYS A 182 17.18 0.53 2.14
CA CYS A 182 16.61 1.21 3.30
C CYS A 182 17.58 2.26 3.85
N GLU A 183 18.86 1.90 4.02
CA GLU A 183 19.90 2.79 4.53
C GLU A 183 20.25 3.92 3.57
N GLN A 184 20.34 3.67 2.25
CA GLN A 184 20.87 4.60 1.27
C GLN A 184 19.81 5.43 0.54
N HIS A 185 18.58 4.94 0.47
CA HIS A 185 17.49 5.53 -0.32
C HIS A 185 16.19 5.64 0.46
N GLY A 186 16.18 5.23 1.74
CA GLY A 186 14.99 5.27 2.59
C GLY A 186 14.47 6.70 2.77
N ILE A 187 13.14 6.84 2.75
CA ILE A 187 12.44 8.11 2.97
C ILE A 187 11.43 7.91 4.10
N VAL A 188 11.56 8.71 5.15
CA VAL A 188 10.64 8.77 6.27
C VAL A 188 9.90 10.10 6.22
N PHE A 189 8.58 10.04 6.17
CA PHE A 189 7.73 11.23 6.25
C PHE A 189 7.01 11.25 7.60
N ILE A 190 7.31 12.29 8.41
CA ILE A 190 6.72 12.50 9.73
C ILE A 190 5.67 13.60 9.61
N ASP A 191 4.40 13.24 9.69
CA ASP A 191 3.27 14.17 9.63
C ASP A 191 2.91 14.68 11.02
N GLU A 192 2.26 15.84 11.08
CA GLU A 192 1.79 16.48 12.31
C GLU A 192 2.88 16.74 13.36
N ILE A 193 4.10 17.11 12.95
CA ILE A 193 5.22 17.39 13.85
C ILE A 193 4.91 18.59 14.79
N ASP A 194 4.04 19.51 14.38
CA ASP A 194 3.57 20.63 15.20
C ASP A 194 2.78 20.19 16.44
N LYS A 195 2.21 19.00 16.44
CA LYS A 195 1.45 18.47 17.58
C LYS A 195 2.34 18.04 18.76
N VAL A 196 3.61 17.75 18.49
CA VAL A 196 4.61 17.42 19.50
C VAL A 196 5.49 18.64 19.87
N ALA A 197 5.28 19.81 19.25
CA ALA A 197 5.90 21.06 19.66
C ALA A 197 5.32 21.58 20.98
N LYS A 198 6.10 22.37 21.73
CA LYS A 198 5.63 23.03 22.96
C LYS A 198 4.48 23.98 22.61
N ARG A 199 3.38 23.91 23.34
CA ARG A 199 2.38 24.97 23.33
C ARG A 199 2.86 26.05 24.31
N GLY A 200 2.87 27.31 23.87
CA GLY A 200 3.32 28.42 24.68
C GLY A 200 2.69 28.49 26.09
N GLU A 201 3.24 29.24 27.00
CA GLU A 201 3.15 29.31 28.47
C GLU A 201 1.78 29.15 29.18
N ALA A 202 0.69 28.84 28.50
CA ALA A 202 -0.64 28.68 29.08
C ALA A 202 -0.91 27.23 29.47
N GLY A 203 -0.38 26.78 30.61
CA GLY A 203 -0.78 25.56 31.29
C GLY A 203 0.23 24.42 31.28
N SER A 204 1.13 24.45 32.27
CA SER A 204 2.00 23.31 32.58
C SER A 204 1.19 22.19 33.25
N ASN A 205 0.52 21.38 32.46
CA ASN A 205 0.01 20.09 32.90
C ASN A 205 0.83 19.00 32.23
N GLY A 206 1.16 17.93 32.95
CA GLY A 206 2.09 16.83 32.60
C GLY A 206 2.07 16.25 31.17
N GLY A 207 1.22 16.75 30.27
CA GLY A 207 1.22 16.39 28.86
C GLY A 207 2.32 17.04 28.01
N ASP A 208 2.96 18.12 28.48
CA ASP A 208 4.03 18.80 27.74
C ASP A 208 5.37 18.06 27.85
N VAL A 209 5.61 17.37 28.95
CA VAL A 209 6.83 16.56 29.15
C VAL A 209 6.86 15.38 28.14
N SER A 210 5.72 14.73 27.94
CA SER A 210 5.60 13.61 27.00
C SER A 210 5.82 14.03 25.54
N ARG A 211 5.45 15.25 25.16
CA ARG A 211 5.65 15.77 23.77
C ARG A 211 7.11 16.10 23.49
N GLU A 212 7.80 16.71 24.45
CA GLU A 212 9.23 16.98 24.34
C GLU A 212 10.04 15.68 24.33
N GLY A 213 9.60 14.67 25.10
CA GLY A 213 10.18 13.31 25.08
C GLY A 213 10.18 12.69 23.69
N VAL A 214 9.05 12.74 22.97
CA VAL A 214 8.98 12.23 21.58
C VAL A 214 9.97 12.95 20.66
N GLN A 215 10.14 14.27 20.79
CA GLN A 215 11.12 15.00 19.99
C GLN A 215 12.56 14.54 20.31
N ARG A 216 12.87 14.31 21.59
CA ARG A 216 14.18 13.80 22.01
C ARG A 216 14.45 12.37 21.55
N ASP A 217 13.41 11.52 21.53
CA ASP A 217 13.52 10.14 21.05
C ASP A 217 13.71 10.07 19.53
N LEU A 218 13.18 11.05 18.77
CA LEU A 218 13.42 11.18 17.33
C LEU A 218 14.85 11.61 16.97
N LEU A 219 15.55 12.33 17.85
CA LEU A 219 16.88 12.87 17.60
C LEU A 219 17.89 11.80 17.15
N PRO A 220 18.08 10.68 17.88
CA PRO A 220 19.04 9.66 17.47
C PRO A 220 18.76 9.12 16.06
N LEU A 221 17.49 9.00 15.66
CA LEU A 221 17.12 8.51 14.35
C LEU A 221 17.54 9.50 13.24
N VAL A 222 17.32 10.80 13.48
CA VAL A 222 17.63 11.87 12.52
C VAL A 222 19.12 12.21 12.50
N GLU A 223 19.82 12.01 13.61
CA GLU A 223 21.27 12.23 13.74
C GLU A 223 22.12 11.10 13.17
N GLY A 224 21.57 9.91 13.12
CA GLY A 224 22.25 8.68 12.71
C GLY A 224 22.41 7.72 13.88
N SER A 225 21.74 6.59 13.78
CA SER A 225 21.77 5.52 14.79
C SER A 225 21.66 4.15 14.14
N ASN A 226 21.91 3.11 14.93
CA ASN A 226 21.76 1.73 14.51
C ASN A 226 20.48 1.15 15.13
N VAL A 227 19.51 0.83 14.30
CA VAL A 227 18.24 0.24 14.74
C VAL A 227 18.19 -1.24 14.41
N SER A 228 17.92 -2.05 15.43
CA SER A 228 17.76 -3.51 15.26
C SER A 228 16.40 -3.83 14.66
N THR A 229 16.41 -4.60 13.57
CA THR A 229 15.21 -5.10 12.91
C THR A 229 15.27 -6.62 12.77
N LYS A 230 14.15 -7.24 12.45
CA LYS A 230 14.12 -8.70 12.18
C LYS A 230 14.92 -9.14 10.95
N TYR A 231 15.33 -8.18 10.12
CA TYR A 231 16.15 -8.43 8.92
C TYR A 231 17.63 -8.13 9.13
N GLY A 232 18.00 -7.56 10.26
CA GLY A 232 19.33 -7.11 10.61
C GLY A 232 19.32 -5.67 11.12
N THR A 233 20.49 -5.12 11.37
CA THR A 233 20.67 -3.73 11.83
C THR A 233 20.61 -2.79 10.63
N VAL A 234 19.87 -1.69 10.78
CA VAL A 234 19.72 -0.62 9.79
C VAL A 234 20.36 0.66 10.35
N LYS A 235 21.25 1.27 9.57
CA LYS A 235 21.85 2.57 9.88
C LYS A 235 21.00 3.68 9.31
N THR A 236 20.73 4.73 10.10
CA THR A 236 19.84 5.81 9.70
C THR A 236 20.54 7.04 9.09
N ASP A 237 21.88 7.04 9.02
CA ASP A 237 22.71 8.17 8.61
C ASP A 237 22.35 8.79 7.26
N HIS A 238 21.88 7.98 6.30
CA HIS A 238 21.55 8.43 4.94
C HIS A 238 20.05 8.35 4.62
N ILE A 239 19.21 8.08 5.61
CA ILE A 239 17.75 8.11 5.45
C ILE A 239 17.30 9.56 5.35
N LEU A 240 16.46 9.86 4.35
CA LEU A 240 15.86 11.18 4.21
C LEU A 240 14.64 11.31 5.13
N PHE A 241 14.72 12.21 6.10
CA PHE A 241 13.60 12.57 6.96
C PHE A 241 12.93 13.85 6.45
N ILE A 242 11.61 13.81 6.29
CA ILE A 242 10.78 14.95 5.91
C ILE A 242 9.70 15.10 6.98
N ALA A 243 9.70 16.24 7.67
CA ALA A 243 8.66 16.54 8.64
C ALA A 243 7.67 17.56 8.08
N SER A 244 6.37 17.37 8.35
CA SER A 244 5.32 18.31 8.00
C SER A 244 4.44 18.63 9.20
N GLY A 245 3.87 19.84 9.22
CA GLY A 245 2.95 20.31 10.24
C GLY A 245 2.23 21.56 9.78
N ALA A 246 1.03 21.76 10.29
CA ALA A 246 0.22 22.93 9.96
C ALA A 246 0.68 24.19 10.70
N PHE A 247 1.29 24.03 11.86
CA PHE A 247 1.82 25.11 12.72
C PHE A 247 0.83 26.26 13.00
N HIS A 248 -0.47 25.96 13.13
CA HIS A 248 -1.49 26.97 13.45
C HIS A 248 -1.38 27.47 14.90
N LEU A 249 -1.06 26.58 15.84
CA LEU A 249 -0.97 26.89 17.29
C LEU A 249 0.47 26.90 17.81
N ALA A 250 1.39 26.33 17.10
CA ALA A 250 2.81 26.29 17.38
C ALA A 250 3.59 26.87 16.20
N LYS A 251 4.84 27.24 16.43
CA LYS A 251 5.77 27.69 15.37
C LYS A 251 6.86 26.64 15.21
N PRO A 252 7.54 26.59 14.06
CA PRO A 252 8.73 25.73 13.90
C PRO A 252 9.82 26.00 14.95
N SER A 253 9.88 27.24 15.49
CA SER A 253 10.77 27.62 16.61
C SER A 253 10.39 27.03 17.97
N ASP A 254 9.22 26.43 18.10
CA ASP A 254 8.75 25.81 19.36
C ASP A 254 9.16 24.33 19.45
N LEU A 255 9.75 23.79 18.38
CA LEU A 255 10.48 22.53 18.43
C LEU A 255 11.78 22.70 19.23
N ILE A 256 12.29 21.62 19.80
CA ILE A 256 13.59 21.70 20.52
C ILE A 256 14.71 22.13 19.57
N PRO A 257 15.68 22.96 20.03
CA PRO A 257 16.72 23.52 19.16
C PRO A 257 17.51 22.48 18.39
N GLU A 258 17.79 21.34 19.01
CA GLU A 258 18.52 20.23 18.40
C GLU A 258 17.80 19.69 17.18
N LEU A 259 16.47 19.48 17.29
CA LEU A 259 15.66 18.98 16.19
C LEU A 259 15.52 20.01 15.06
N GLN A 260 15.41 21.32 15.42
CA GLN A 260 15.43 22.39 14.40
C GLN A 260 16.72 22.39 13.56
N GLY A 261 17.87 22.13 14.19
CA GLY A 261 19.15 22.02 13.52
C GLY A 261 19.26 20.85 12.54
N ARG A 262 18.46 19.79 12.78
CA ARG A 262 18.42 18.60 11.91
C ARG A 262 17.39 18.70 10.77
N PHE A 263 16.47 19.68 10.82
CA PHE A 263 15.56 20.05 9.74
C PHE A 263 15.87 21.46 9.21
N PRO A 264 17.07 21.68 8.59
CA PRO A 264 17.52 23.01 8.20
C PRO A 264 16.78 23.56 6.98
N ILE A 265 16.26 22.69 6.12
CA ILE A 265 15.54 23.09 4.91
C ILE A 265 14.06 23.23 5.26
N ARG A 266 13.54 24.44 5.08
CA ARG A 266 12.12 24.76 5.36
C ARG A 266 11.46 25.15 4.04
N VAL A 267 10.28 24.57 3.82
CA VAL A 267 9.43 24.86 2.66
C VAL A 267 8.04 25.21 3.17
N GLU A 268 7.53 26.35 2.78
CA GLU A 268 6.17 26.77 3.07
C GLU A 268 5.30 26.48 1.85
N LEU A 269 4.18 25.77 2.06
CA LEU A 269 3.20 25.49 1.01
C LEU A 269 2.18 26.63 0.97
N THR A 270 1.94 27.16 -0.21
CA THR A 270 0.92 28.18 -0.44
C THR A 270 -0.48 27.56 -0.55
N ALA A 271 -1.51 28.38 -0.28
CA ALA A 271 -2.89 27.97 -0.51
C ALA A 271 -3.11 27.62 -1.99
N LEU A 272 -3.96 26.63 -2.24
CA LEU A 272 -4.32 26.21 -3.59
C LEU A 272 -5.21 27.25 -4.25
N THR A 273 -4.88 27.58 -5.50
CA THR A 273 -5.69 28.45 -6.37
C THR A 273 -6.77 27.67 -7.13
N LYS A 274 -7.74 28.35 -7.73
CA LYS A 274 -8.73 27.74 -8.65
C LYS A 274 -8.04 26.90 -9.74
N ALA A 275 -6.96 27.42 -10.32
CA ALA A 275 -6.22 26.71 -11.37
C ALA A 275 -5.58 25.41 -10.84
N ASP A 276 -5.07 25.41 -9.61
CA ASP A 276 -4.52 24.20 -8.98
C ASP A 276 -5.61 23.16 -8.73
N PHE A 277 -6.80 23.57 -8.30
CA PHE A 277 -7.93 22.67 -8.15
C PHE A 277 -8.36 22.02 -9.45
N VAL A 278 -8.41 22.77 -10.57
CA VAL A 278 -8.70 22.23 -11.91
C VAL A 278 -7.66 21.15 -12.26
N ARG A 279 -6.38 21.43 -12.05
CA ARG A 279 -5.31 20.47 -12.31
C ARG A 279 -5.42 19.21 -11.43
N ILE A 280 -5.73 19.36 -10.16
CA ILE A 280 -5.93 18.24 -9.22
C ILE A 280 -7.11 17.35 -9.66
N LEU A 281 -8.17 17.94 -10.19
CA LEU A 281 -9.34 17.23 -10.68
C LEU A 281 -9.10 16.45 -11.97
N THR A 282 -8.13 16.87 -12.80
CA THR A 282 -7.97 16.37 -14.18
C THR A 282 -6.66 15.62 -14.46
N GLU A 283 -5.50 16.14 -13.99
CA GLU A 283 -4.17 15.65 -14.39
C GLU A 283 -3.78 14.30 -13.78
N PRO A 284 -4.02 14.01 -12.47
CA PRO A 284 -3.58 12.77 -11.87
C PRO A 284 -4.17 11.54 -12.56
N LYS A 285 -3.40 10.43 -12.62
CA LYS A 285 -3.91 9.16 -13.16
C LYS A 285 -5.17 8.70 -12.44
N ALA A 286 -5.20 8.86 -11.11
CA ALA A 286 -6.34 8.59 -10.24
C ALA A 286 -6.99 9.91 -9.79
N ALA A 287 -7.30 10.82 -10.72
CA ALA A 287 -8.04 12.04 -10.43
C ALA A 287 -9.42 11.69 -9.84
N LEU A 288 -9.92 12.51 -8.92
CA LEU A 288 -11.19 12.26 -8.24
C LEU A 288 -12.36 12.06 -9.22
N ILE A 289 -12.43 12.86 -10.26
CA ILE A 289 -13.43 12.70 -11.33
C ILE A 289 -13.41 11.28 -11.89
N LYS A 290 -12.23 10.79 -12.27
CA LYS A 290 -12.07 9.44 -12.83
C LYS A 290 -12.44 8.33 -11.84
N GLN A 291 -12.21 8.57 -10.54
CA GLN A 291 -12.61 7.62 -9.50
C GLN A 291 -14.13 7.51 -9.40
N TYR A 292 -14.86 8.64 -9.42
CA TYR A 292 -16.32 8.65 -9.38
C TYR A 292 -16.94 8.12 -10.69
N GLU A 293 -16.36 8.43 -11.85
CA GLU A 293 -16.76 7.84 -13.14
C GLU A 293 -16.65 6.30 -13.09
N ALA A 294 -15.50 5.78 -12.61
CA ALA A 294 -15.30 4.34 -12.47
C ALA A 294 -16.23 3.71 -11.43
N LEU A 295 -16.49 4.40 -10.32
CA LEU A 295 -17.38 3.93 -9.26
C LEU A 295 -18.82 3.77 -9.78
N LEU A 296 -19.39 4.80 -10.43
CA LEU A 296 -20.75 4.76 -10.96
C LEU A 296 -20.86 3.79 -12.16
N GLN A 297 -19.78 3.58 -12.90
CA GLN A 297 -19.74 2.56 -13.95
C GLN A 297 -19.93 1.13 -13.39
N THR A 298 -19.59 0.86 -12.13
CA THR A 298 -19.86 -0.46 -11.51
C THR A 298 -21.34 -0.71 -11.31
N GLU A 299 -22.14 0.34 -11.19
CA GLU A 299 -23.62 0.30 -11.11
C GLU A 299 -24.28 0.48 -12.48
N GLY A 300 -23.50 0.42 -13.59
CA GLY A 300 -24.02 0.58 -14.94
C GLY A 300 -24.31 2.04 -15.37
N VAL A 301 -24.03 3.03 -14.51
CA VAL A 301 -24.23 4.45 -14.85
C VAL A 301 -22.99 5.04 -15.48
N SER A 302 -23.12 5.62 -16.69
CA SER A 302 -22.04 6.33 -17.37
C SER A 302 -22.04 7.80 -16.95
N LEU A 303 -21.11 8.18 -16.05
CA LEU A 303 -20.92 9.55 -15.61
C LEU A 303 -19.86 10.24 -16.46
N THR A 304 -20.11 11.51 -16.83
CA THR A 304 -19.13 12.37 -17.51
C THR A 304 -19.21 13.79 -16.94
N PHE A 305 -18.04 14.44 -16.80
CA PHE A 305 -17.95 15.84 -16.37
C PHE A 305 -17.59 16.72 -17.55
N ALA A 306 -18.41 17.74 -17.80
CA ALA A 306 -18.08 18.78 -18.75
C ALA A 306 -17.01 19.73 -18.17
N GLN A 307 -16.27 20.42 -19.03
CA GLN A 307 -15.17 21.28 -18.59
C GLN A 307 -15.66 22.44 -17.71
N ASP A 308 -16.83 23.01 -18.01
CA ASP A 308 -17.48 24.08 -17.24
C ASP A 308 -17.85 23.61 -15.81
N ALA A 309 -18.26 22.34 -15.65
CA ALA A 309 -18.48 21.74 -14.33
C ALA A 309 -17.17 21.65 -13.52
N VAL A 310 -16.07 21.21 -14.16
CA VAL A 310 -14.76 21.14 -13.50
C VAL A 310 -14.31 22.51 -13.03
N ASP A 311 -14.45 23.53 -13.89
CA ASP A 311 -14.09 24.91 -13.57
C ASP A 311 -14.96 25.48 -12.44
N ARG A 312 -16.25 25.11 -12.41
CA ARG A 312 -17.19 25.55 -11.38
C ARG A 312 -16.92 24.86 -10.03
N LEU A 313 -16.64 23.56 -10.02
CA LEU A 313 -16.23 22.82 -8.84
C LEU A 313 -14.94 23.38 -8.21
N ALA A 314 -13.96 23.67 -9.06
CA ALA A 314 -12.70 24.26 -8.63
C ALA A 314 -12.90 25.65 -8.00
N GLU A 315 -13.81 26.45 -8.57
CA GLU A 315 -14.17 27.77 -8.05
C GLU A 315 -14.86 27.68 -6.68
N ILE A 316 -15.83 26.77 -6.54
CA ILE A 316 -16.53 26.53 -5.28
C ILE A 316 -15.54 26.08 -4.20
N ALA A 317 -14.67 25.10 -4.51
CA ALA A 317 -13.68 24.61 -3.55
C ALA A 317 -12.70 25.71 -3.10
N ALA A 318 -12.26 26.58 -4.02
CA ALA A 318 -11.42 27.73 -3.70
C ALA A 318 -12.15 28.73 -2.79
N GLN A 319 -13.37 29.13 -3.15
CA GLN A 319 -14.18 30.07 -2.37
C GLN A 319 -14.50 29.58 -0.97
N VAL A 320 -14.82 28.28 -0.81
CA VAL A 320 -15.09 27.70 0.50
C VAL A 320 -13.83 27.66 1.35
N ASN A 321 -12.67 27.32 0.77
CA ASN A 321 -11.38 27.36 1.48
C ASN A 321 -10.94 28.79 1.88
N GLU A 322 -11.35 29.82 1.13
CA GLU A 322 -11.09 31.23 1.49
C GLU A 322 -12.00 31.72 2.61
N ARG A 323 -13.26 31.29 2.64
CA ARG A 323 -14.27 31.73 3.61
C ARG A 323 -14.25 30.97 4.91
N GLN A 324 -13.76 29.75 4.89
CA GLN A 324 -13.73 28.83 6.03
C GLN A 324 -12.30 28.37 6.34
N GLU A 325 -12.17 27.30 7.13
CA GLU A 325 -10.89 26.66 7.36
C GLU A 325 -10.34 26.06 6.05
N ASN A 326 -9.13 26.47 5.70
CA ASN A 326 -8.45 26.00 4.50
C ASN A 326 -7.94 24.56 4.71
N ILE A 327 -8.70 23.58 4.24
CA ILE A 327 -8.32 22.15 4.28
C ILE A 327 -7.67 21.68 2.98
N GLY A 328 -7.29 22.60 2.11
CA GLY A 328 -6.61 22.31 0.85
C GLY A 328 -7.44 21.45 -0.09
N ALA A 329 -6.78 20.49 -0.75
CA ALA A 329 -7.41 19.60 -1.73
C ALA A 329 -8.47 18.64 -1.12
N ARG A 330 -8.48 18.44 0.20
CA ARG A 330 -9.53 17.64 0.87
C ARG A 330 -10.92 18.20 0.62
N ARG A 331 -11.02 19.53 0.41
CA ARG A 331 -12.29 20.21 0.06
C ARG A 331 -12.94 19.62 -1.18
N LEU A 332 -12.17 19.16 -2.16
CA LEU A 332 -12.71 18.53 -3.37
C LEU A 332 -13.47 17.22 -3.09
N HIS A 333 -13.02 16.44 -2.10
CA HIS A 333 -13.74 15.23 -1.71
C HIS A 333 -15.13 15.57 -1.17
N THR A 334 -15.22 16.49 -0.21
CA THR A 334 -16.51 16.89 0.37
C THR A 334 -17.45 17.52 -0.64
N VAL A 335 -16.91 18.37 -1.53
CA VAL A 335 -17.70 18.99 -2.59
C VAL A 335 -18.23 17.98 -3.60
N LEU A 336 -17.40 17.03 -4.07
CA LEU A 336 -17.81 15.98 -5.01
C LEU A 336 -18.75 14.96 -4.36
N GLU A 337 -18.50 14.57 -3.12
CA GLU A 337 -19.38 13.67 -2.37
C GLU A 337 -20.78 14.27 -2.28
N ARG A 338 -20.87 15.55 -1.92
CA ARG A 338 -22.17 16.23 -1.83
C ARG A 338 -22.83 16.43 -3.20
N LEU A 339 -22.06 16.76 -4.22
CA LEU A 339 -22.56 16.90 -5.59
C LEU A 339 -23.24 15.62 -6.09
N LEU A 340 -22.64 14.48 -5.79
CA LEU A 340 -23.05 13.18 -6.31
C LEU A 340 -23.88 12.34 -5.33
N ASP A 341 -24.22 12.87 -4.15
CA ASP A 341 -24.93 12.16 -3.08
C ASP A 341 -26.22 11.51 -3.59
N VAL A 342 -27.11 12.32 -4.20
CA VAL A 342 -28.38 11.83 -4.74
C VAL A 342 -28.16 10.85 -5.91
N LEU A 343 -27.25 11.18 -6.82
CA LEU A 343 -26.93 10.33 -7.96
C LEU A 343 -26.36 8.98 -7.54
N SER A 344 -25.48 8.97 -6.54
CA SER A 344 -24.88 7.73 -6.00
C SER A 344 -25.92 6.86 -5.32
N TYR A 345 -26.87 7.46 -4.60
CA TYR A 345 -27.97 6.75 -3.96
C TYR A 345 -28.93 6.09 -4.97
N GLU A 346 -29.23 6.81 -6.07
CA GLU A 346 -30.13 6.34 -7.12
C GLU A 346 -29.44 5.47 -8.19
N ALA A 347 -28.12 5.34 -8.17
CA ALA A 347 -27.35 4.65 -9.20
C ALA A 347 -27.84 3.22 -9.50
N PRO A 348 -28.17 2.38 -8.51
CA PRO A 348 -28.69 1.02 -8.76
C PRO A 348 -30.00 1.00 -9.58
N ASP A 349 -30.82 2.05 -9.48
CA ASP A 349 -32.09 2.19 -10.19
C ASP A 349 -31.92 2.84 -11.59
N ARG A 350 -30.70 3.28 -11.94
CA ARG A 350 -30.37 4.00 -13.16
C ARG A 350 -29.44 3.25 -14.10
N ASP A 351 -29.41 1.93 -14.01
CA ASP A 351 -28.58 1.07 -14.88
C ASP A 351 -28.78 1.40 -16.36
N GLY A 352 -27.69 1.52 -17.12
CA GLY A 352 -27.66 1.85 -18.55
C GLY A 352 -27.86 3.34 -18.87
N GLN A 353 -28.03 4.22 -17.87
CA GLN A 353 -28.18 5.65 -18.10
C GLN A 353 -26.82 6.37 -18.24
N SER A 354 -26.82 7.48 -19.01
CA SER A 354 -25.70 8.40 -19.08
C SER A 354 -26.09 9.72 -18.41
N VAL A 355 -25.24 10.18 -17.50
CA VAL A 355 -25.40 11.44 -16.79
C VAL A 355 -24.22 12.36 -17.12
N THR A 356 -24.51 13.57 -17.59
CA THR A 356 -23.50 14.59 -17.82
C THR A 356 -23.65 15.67 -16.74
N VAL A 357 -22.59 15.90 -16.00
CA VAL A 357 -22.48 16.97 -15.02
C VAL A 357 -21.93 18.19 -15.72
N ASP A 358 -22.71 19.25 -15.80
CA ASP A 358 -22.35 20.59 -16.30
C ASP A 358 -22.37 21.63 -15.17
N ALA A 359 -22.02 22.87 -15.45
CA ALA A 359 -22.02 23.95 -14.46
C ALA A 359 -23.43 24.19 -13.86
N ALA A 360 -24.48 24.01 -14.65
CA ALA A 360 -25.85 24.19 -14.18
C ALA A 360 -26.24 23.10 -13.15
N TYR A 361 -25.85 21.87 -13.41
CA TYR A 361 -25.99 20.74 -12.44
C TYR A 361 -25.24 21.02 -11.13
N VAL A 362 -24.00 21.52 -11.23
CA VAL A 362 -23.20 21.87 -10.04
C VAL A 362 -23.88 22.98 -9.23
N ASP A 363 -24.36 24.02 -9.88
CA ASP A 363 -25.06 25.16 -9.21
C ASP A 363 -26.39 24.70 -8.60
N ALA A 364 -27.14 23.81 -9.25
CA ALA A 364 -28.38 23.29 -8.71
C ALA A 364 -28.17 22.44 -7.41
N GLN A 365 -27.09 21.68 -7.35
CA GLN A 365 -26.82 20.82 -6.21
C GLN A 365 -26.08 21.53 -5.05
N LEU A 366 -25.20 22.49 -5.38
CA LEU A 366 -24.29 23.11 -4.41
C LEU A 366 -24.54 24.62 -4.18
N GLY A 367 -25.33 25.28 -5.04
CA GLY A 367 -25.51 26.75 -5.01
C GLY A 367 -26.04 27.28 -3.69
N GLU A 368 -27.03 26.63 -3.11
CA GLU A 368 -27.60 27.02 -1.80
C GLU A 368 -26.59 26.80 -0.66
N LEU A 369 -25.84 25.71 -0.70
CA LEU A 369 -24.84 25.35 0.32
C LEU A 369 -23.66 26.32 0.35
N VAL A 370 -23.27 26.85 -0.81
CA VAL A 370 -22.17 27.82 -0.93
C VAL A 370 -22.59 29.21 -0.44
N GLN A 371 -23.86 29.55 -0.55
CA GLN A 371 -24.40 30.85 -0.14
C GLN A 371 -24.67 30.95 1.37
N ASP A 372 -25.01 29.81 2.03
CA ASP A 372 -25.29 29.77 3.46
C ASP A 372 -24.01 29.38 4.25
N PRO A 373 -23.43 30.32 5.04
CA PRO A 373 -22.22 30.03 5.82
C PRO A 373 -22.41 28.94 6.86
N ASP A 374 -23.60 28.80 7.46
CA ASP A 374 -23.86 27.82 8.49
C ASP A 374 -24.00 26.42 7.89
N LEU A 375 -24.75 26.26 6.80
CA LEU A 375 -24.86 25.01 6.05
C LEU A 375 -23.51 24.58 5.49
N SER A 376 -22.78 25.51 4.89
CA SER A 376 -21.45 25.27 4.34
C SER A 376 -20.47 24.76 5.42
N ARG A 377 -20.54 25.25 6.66
CA ARG A 377 -19.66 24.83 7.76
C ARG A 377 -19.90 23.40 8.24
N TYR A 378 -21.14 22.90 8.11
CA TYR A 378 -21.50 21.56 8.60
C TYR A 378 -21.49 20.48 7.50
N ILE A 379 -21.59 20.89 6.24
CA ILE A 379 -21.81 19.97 5.12
C ILE A 379 -20.61 19.95 4.17
N LEU A 380 -19.93 21.03 4.00
CA LEU A 380 -18.73 21.19 3.19
C LEU A 380 -17.49 21.42 4.06
#